data_27e490e272874cc4b20c96a6d0415969
#
_entry.id   27e490e272874cc4b20c96a6d0415969
#
_cell.length_a   1.000
_cell.length_b   1.000
_cell.length_c   1.000
_cell.angle_alpha   90.00
_cell.angle_beta   90.00
_cell.angle_gamma   90.00
#
_symmetry.space_group_name_H-M   'P 1'
#
loop_
_entity.id
_entity.type
_entity.pdbx_description
1 polymer ?
#
loop_
_entity_poly.entity_id
_entity_poly.type
_entity_poly.pdbx_seq_one_letter_code
_entity_poly.pdbx_strand_id
1 'polypeptide(L)'
;MKSPNKTIKIGVLSPQSNICPQYPYSFMNGFRLGVDQNKAIKKQHIEIVNESNGYGTPFLSKQNTEKLLFENGVDLMIGILGNEVVGQFESLFTQKQVPFVVCNAGEYYPVKSLRENPYLFFNTLNLFQSSFASGAYATTQYGKRGFIVSSLYDCGYDSIFAFTRGVENNNGAVEETLVMKMNEADFSAKAISRIKASNPDYVYVLLSGETARDFIVQYQNSEIKNIPLITTPFLIDTHNRTTLGHFAENLESISPWDRNVETRENKDFYKKYLETHRSEPDLFAALGYETGKMIYQALALADGNYTGANIRKSLDSVAMNSIRGEFNVDPKTGWTQTPLYRIKMKYNTLNSSIEGDISEIHEPVYVAHEDFTVLDNSLRSGWFNPYLFV
;
A
#
# COMPACT_ATOMS: atom_id res chain seq x y z
N MET A 1 36.66 12.66 18.28
CA MET A 1 36.16 14.02 18.01
C MET A 1 34.75 13.89 17.49
N LYS A 2 33.73 14.43 18.18
CA LYS A 2 32.35 14.45 17.70
C LYS A 2 32.30 15.43 16.53
N SER A 3 31.91 14.95 15.35
CA SER A 3 31.70 15.79 14.17
C SER A 3 30.65 16.87 14.51
N PRO A 4 30.89 18.17 14.20
CA PRO A 4 29.93 19.21 14.50
C PRO A 4 28.69 19.04 13.63
N ASN A 5 27.51 19.06 14.23
CA ASN A 5 26.16 19.24 13.65
C ASN A 5 26.00 18.88 12.15
N LYS A 6 26.24 17.61 11.79
CA LYS A 6 25.97 17.15 10.43
C LYS A 6 24.43 17.07 10.25
N THR A 7 23.88 17.79 9.28
CA THR A 7 22.50 17.64 8.86
C THR A 7 22.30 16.23 8.28
N ILE A 8 21.24 15.53 8.69
CA ILE A 8 20.85 14.23 8.14
C ILE A 8 20.00 14.50 6.90
N LYS A 9 20.47 14.06 5.74
CA LYS A 9 19.77 14.23 4.47
C LYS A 9 18.97 12.99 4.10
N ILE A 10 17.65 13.18 3.93
CA ILE A 10 16.74 12.12 3.48
C ILE A 10 16.35 12.43 2.03
N GLY A 11 16.75 11.57 1.09
CA GLY A 11 16.33 11.63 -0.29
C GLY A 11 14.92 11.05 -0.47
N VAL A 12 14.08 11.73 -1.24
CA VAL A 12 12.71 11.29 -1.49
C VAL A 12 12.45 11.22 -2.99
N LEU A 13 11.94 10.08 -3.46
CA LEU A 13 11.39 9.93 -4.81
C LEU A 13 9.86 9.95 -4.76
N SER A 14 9.26 10.97 -5.37
CA SER A 14 7.81 11.16 -5.38
C SER A 14 7.24 10.99 -6.78
N PRO A 15 6.33 10.02 -7.02
CA PRO A 15 5.64 9.87 -8.29
C PRO A 15 4.48 10.87 -8.44
N GLN A 16 3.95 10.93 -9.66
CA GLN A 16 2.67 11.58 -9.98
C GLN A 16 1.60 10.51 -10.20
N SER A 17 0.34 10.90 -10.07
CA SER A 17 -0.79 10.03 -10.37
C SER A 17 -1.91 10.83 -11.03
N ASN A 18 -2.49 10.29 -12.11
CA ASN A 18 -3.72 10.81 -12.73
C ASN A 18 -4.96 10.15 -12.10
N ILE A 19 -4.84 8.91 -11.63
CA ILE A 19 -5.96 8.18 -11.00
C ILE A 19 -6.25 8.72 -9.60
N CYS A 20 -5.19 8.96 -8.81
CA CYS A 20 -5.27 9.43 -7.43
C CYS A 20 -4.26 10.55 -7.18
N PRO A 21 -4.48 11.76 -7.74
CA PRO A 21 -3.51 12.87 -7.67
C PRO A 21 -3.16 13.32 -6.24
N GLN A 22 -4.03 13.04 -5.27
CA GLN A 22 -3.82 13.37 -3.86
C GLN A 22 -2.78 12.47 -3.16
N TYR A 23 -2.60 11.21 -3.56
CA TYR A 23 -1.78 10.24 -2.84
C TYR A 23 -0.31 10.63 -2.65
N PRO A 24 0.40 11.18 -3.67
CA PRO A 24 1.77 11.66 -3.46
C PRO A 24 1.88 12.74 -2.37
N TYR A 25 0.92 13.65 -2.33
CA TYR A 25 0.87 14.73 -1.33
C TYR A 25 0.51 14.18 0.04
N SER A 26 -0.48 13.30 0.12
CA SER A 26 -0.90 12.65 1.36
C SER A 26 0.25 11.87 2.00
N PHE A 27 1.00 11.10 1.20
CA PHE A 27 2.20 10.40 1.66
C PHE A 27 3.23 11.38 2.25
N MET A 28 3.57 12.45 1.54
CA MET A 28 4.54 13.43 2.01
C MET A 28 4.09 14.18 3.26
N ASN A 29 2.80 14.48 3.35
CA ASN A 29 2.20 15.10 4.54
C ASN A 29 2.32 14.18 5.76
N GLY A 30 1.95 12.91 5.59
CA GLY A 30 2.12 11.89 6.62
C GLY A 30 3.59 11.71 7.00
N PHE A 31 4.49 11.58 6.03
CA PHE A 31 5.92 11.41 6.25
C PHE A 31 6.54 12.53 7.09
N ARG A 32 6.26 13.78 6.75
CA ARG A 32 6.75 14.95 7.50
C ARG A 32 6.24 14.98 8.94
N LEU A 33 4.99 14.59 9.16
CA LEU A 33 4.45 14.46 10.52
C LEU A 33 5.09 13.30 11.29
N GLY A 34 5.37 12.19 10.62
CA GLY A 34 5.95 10.98 11.22
C GLY A 34 7.41 11.16 11.63
N VAL A 35 8.22 11.73 10.74
CA VAL A 35 9.65 12.00 11.01
C VAL A 35 9.84 13.17 11.99
N ASP A 36 8.78 13.90 12.27
CA ASP A 36 8.78 15.09 13.13
C ASP A 36 9.90 16.08 12.77
N GLN A 37 9.92 16.49 11.50
CA GLN A 37 10.99 17.29 10.87
C GLN A 37 11.41 18.52 11.68
N ASN A 38 10.49 19.06 12.50
CA ASN A 38 10.75 20.22 13.35
C ASN A 38 11.52 19.89 14.64
N LYS A 39 11.69 18.61 14.96
CA LYS A 39 12.47 18.16 16.12
C LYS A 39 13.84 17.69 15.69
N ALA A 40 14.85 18.22 16.34
CA ALA A 40 16.21 17.72 16.16
C ALA A 40 16.39 16.35 16.84
N ILE A 41 16.92 15.39 16.10
CA ILE A 41 17.38 14.12 16.67
C ILE A 41 18.80 14.36 17.22
N LYS A 42 18.95 14.34 18.55
CA LYS A 42 20.25 14.59 19.21
C LYS A 42 20.97 15.85 18.73
N LYS A 43 20.22 16.96 18.55
CA LYS A 43 20.70 18.25 18.04
C LYS A 43 21.05 18.29 16.55
N GLN A 44 20.67 17.28 15.78
CA GLN A 44 20.85 17.30 14.32
C GLN A 44 19.51 17.53 13.63
N HIS A 45 19.54 18.36 12.61
CA HIS A 45 18.38 18.67 11.78
C HIS A 45 18.23 17.64 10.66
N ILE A 46 17.00 17.39 10.25
CA ILE A 46 16.65 16.55 9.09
C ILE A 46 16.38 17.50 7.91
N GLU A 47 17.08 17.27 6.82
CA GLU A 47 16.83 17.88 5.53
C GLU A 47 16.18 16.86 4.60
N ILE A 48 15.07 17.24 3.97
CA ILE A 48 14.38 16.40 2.96
C ILE A 48 14.73 16.95 1.59
N VAL A 49 15.38 16.11 0.77
CA VAL A 49 15.73 16.41 -0.63
C VAL A 49 14.78 15.63 -1.52
N ASN A 50 13.86 16.32 -2.20
CA ASN A 50 12.79 15.69 -2.99
C ASN A 50 13.10 15.78 -4.49
N GLU A 51 12.98 14.64 -5.19
CA GLU A 51 13.05 14.54 -6.65
C GLU A 51 11.79 13.83 -7.17
N SER A 52 11.28 14.29 -8.31
CA SER A 52 10.15 13.65 -8.97
C SER A 52 10.62 12.49 -9.83
N ASN A 53 9.95 11.35 -9.76
CA ASN A 53 10.17 10.22 -10.66
C ASN A 53 9.05 10.09 -11.73
N GLY A 54 8.30 11.17 -11.98
CA GLY A 54 7.18 11.19 -12.92
C GLY A 54 6.12 10.17 -12.52
N TYR A 55 5.74 9.31 -13.43
CA TYR A 55 4.83 8.18 -13.16
C TYR A 55 5.57 6.90 -12.73
N GLY A 56 6.72 7.03 -12.10
CA GLY A 56 7.52 5.88 -11.67
C GLY A 56 8.26 5.17 -12.80
N THR A 57 8.59 5.89 -13.91
CA THR A 57 9.29 5.29 -15.05
C THR A 57 10.72 4.87 -14.67
N PRO A 58 11.24 3.75 -15.22
CA PRO A 58 12.58 3.25 -14.89
C PRO A 58 13.69 4.28 -15.12
N PHE A 59 13.67 4.94 -16.27
CA PHE A 59 14.70 5.91 -16.65
C PHE A 59 14.80 7.09 -15.68
N LEU A 60 13.68 7.76 -15.42
CA LEU A 60 13.65 8.94 -14.55
C LEU A 60 13.90 8.57 -13.08
N SER A 61 13.37 7.42 -12.64
CA SER A 61 13.61 6.91 -11.28
C SER A 61 15.09 6.63 -11.03
N LYS A 62 15.78 5.98 -11.99
CA LYS A 62 17.22 5.73 -11.91
C LYS A 62 18.02 7.04 -11.93
N GLN A 63 17.76 7.94 -12.87
CA GLN A 63 18.44 9.22 -12.99
C GLN A 63 18.36 10.03 -11.71
N ASN A 64 17.17 10.15 -11.12
CA ASN A 64 16.98 10.93 -9.89
C ASN A 64 17.49 10.19 -8.64
N THR A 65 17.52 8.85 -8.65
CA THR A 65 18.23 8.09 -7.62
C THR A 65 19.73 8.41 -7.66
N GLU A 66 20.35 8.37 -8.84
CA GLU A 66 21.76 8.71 -9.01
C GLU A 66 22.04 10.15 -8.56
N LYS A 67 21.21 11.11 -8.91
CA LYS A 67 21.32 12.51 -8.45
C LYS A 67 21.28 12.61 -6.92
N LEU A 68 20.32 11.97 -6.28
CA LEU A 68 20.22 11.95 -4.81
C LEU A 68 21.45 11.34 -4.15
N LEU A 69 21.95 10.22 -4.68
CA LEU A 69 23.08 9.48 -4.11
C LEU A 69 24.44 10.15 -4.36
N PHE A 70 24.66 10.68 -5.57
CA PHE A 70 26.00 11.14 -5.97
C PHE A 70 26.17 12.66 -5.88
N GLU A 71 25.13 13.45 -6.18
CA GLU A 71 25.22 14.91 -6.16
C GLU A 71 24.76 15.49 -4.82
N ASN A 72 23.60 15.02 -4.31
CA ASN A 72 23.06 15.53 -3.05
C ASN A 72 23.67 14.86 -1.82
N GLY A 73 24.23 13.65 -1.97
CA GLY A 73 24.91 12.92 -0.90
C GLY A 73 23.98 12.61 0.27
N VAL A 74 22.81 12.02 -0.03
CA VAL A 74 21.81 11.68 0.99
C VAL A 74 22.28 10.52 1.88
N ASP A 75 21.88 10.53 3.14
CA ASP A 75 22.27 9.52 4.14
C ASP A 75 21.33 8.30 4.14
N LEU A 76 20.08 8.49 3.69
CA LEU A 76 19.10 7.44 3.43
C LEU A 76 18.08 7.92 2.38
N MET A 77 17.36 6.98 1.76
CA MET A 77 16.31 7.29 0.78
C MET A 77 14.98 6.67 1.18
N ILE A 78 13.91 7.31 0.73
CA ILE A 78 12.56 6.76 0.66
C ILE A 78 11.98 7.04 -0.73
N GLY A 79 10.99 6.26 -1.15
CA GLY A 79 10.29 6.58 -2.39
C GLY A 79 9.13 5.65 -2.68
N ILE A 80 8.13 6.19 -3.39
CA ILE A 80 7.03 5.40 -3.93
C ILE A 80 7.46 4.90 -5.30
N LEU A 81 7.78 3.61 -5.39
CA LEU A 81 8.33 2.96 -6.59
C LEU A 81 7.79 1.55 -6.73
N GLY A 82 7.58 1.12 -7.97
CA GLY A 82 7.33 -0.28 -8.30
C GLY A 82 8.58 -1.15 -8.07
N ASN A 83 8.40 -2.37 -7.58
CA ASN A 83 9.49 -3.28 -7.28
C ASN A 83 10.37 -3.58 -8.51
N GLU A 84 9.78 -3.71 -9.71
CA GLU A 84 10.51 -3.95 -10.96
C GLU A 84 11.43 -2.78 -11.33
N VAL A 85 11.03 -1.56 -11.02
CA VAL A 85 11.86 -0.37 -11.24
C VAL A 85 13.04 -0.36 -10.28
N VAL A 86 12.79 -0.63 -9.00
CA VAL A 86 13.85 -0.73 -7.99
C VAL A 86 14.88 -1.78 -8.39
N GLY A 87 14.44 -2.94 -8.89
CA GLY A 87 15.31 -4.04 -9.34
C GLY A 87 16.31 -3.66 -10.44
N GLN A 88 16.05 -2.60 -11.20
CA GLN A 88 16.97 -2.16 -12.29
C GLN A 88 18.19 -1.39 -11.76
N PHE A 89 18.15 -0.87 -10.53
CA PHE A 89 19.24 -0.08 -9.96
C PHE A 89 19.48 -0.38 -8.46
N GLU A 90 18.96 -1.48 -7.95
CA GLU A 90 19.06 -1.88 -6.54
C GLU A 90 20.51 -2.00 -6.03
N SER A 91 21.44 -2.39 -6.92
CA SER A 91 22.86 -2.52 -6.59
C SER A 91 23.53 -1.18 -6.22
N LEU A 92 22.97 -0.03 -6.64
CA LEU A 92 23.49 1.29 -6.27
C LEU A 92 23.43 1.50 -4.74
N PHE A 93 22.41 0.99 -4.07
CA PHE A 93 22.24 1.15 -2.62
C PHE A 93 23.29 0.37 -1.83
N THR A 94 23.62 -0.85 -2.29
CA THR A 94 24.71 -1.64 -1.69
C THR A 94 26.07 -1.00 -1.95
N GLN A 95 26.33 -0.54 -3.19
CA GLN A 95 27.59 0.12 -3.56
C GLN A 95 27.83 1.41 -2.76
N LYS A 96 26.78 2.20 -2.55
CA LYS A 96 26.84 3.46 -1.81
C LYS A 96 26.67 3.28 -0.30
N GLN A 97 26.24 2.10 0.14
CA GLN A 97 25.89 1.83 1.52
C GLN A 97 24.82 2.81 2.05
N VAL A 98 23.85 3.17 1.21
CA VAL A 98 22.73 4.05 1.57
C VAL A 98 21.46 3.21 1.64
N PRO A 99 20.78 3.10 2.78
CA PRO A 99 19.54 2.36 2.89
C PRO A 99 18.41 3.07 2.13
N PHE A 100 17.54 2.27 1.52
CA PHE A 100 16.37 2.74 0.80
C PHE A 100 15.11 2.04 1.32
N VAL A 101 14.14 2.83 1.78
CA VAL A 101 12.81 2.35 2.16
C VAL A 101 11.89 2.54 0.97
N VAL A 102 11.54 1.44 0.32
CA VAL A 102 10.58 1.37 -0.78
C VAL A 102 9.18 1.41 -0.19
N CYS A 103 8.38 2.38 -0.64
CA CYS A 103 7.00 2.57 -0.21
C CYS A 103 6.10 2.42 -1.44
N ASN A 104 5.11 1.54 -1.37
CA ASN A 104 4.12 1.36 -2.44
C ASN A 104 2.85 0.70 -1.89
N ALA A 105 1.91 0.36 -2.75
CA ALA A 105 0.69 -0.34 -2.34
C ALA A 105 0.96 -1.79 -1.87
N GLY A 106 2.13 -2.35 -2.12
CA GLY A 106 2.42 -3.77 -1.89
C GLY A 106 1.74 -4.66 -2.92
N GLU A 107 1.64 -4.16 -4.15
CA GLU A 107 0.96 -4.75 -5.31
C GLU A 107 1.67 -5.95 -5.89
N TYR A 108 2.97 -6.04 -5.65
CA TYR A 108 3.81 -7.17 -6.05
C TYR A 108 4.46 -7.83 -4.85
N TYR A 109 4.59 -9.14 -4.90
CA TYR A 109 5.51 -9.84 -4.01
C TYR A 109 6.94 -9.61 -4.50
N PRO A 110 7.88 -9.12 -3.65
CA PRO A 110 9.23 -8.81 -4.11
C PRO A 110 9.98 -10.05 -4.54
N VAL A 111 10.63 -9.96 -5.69
CA VAL A 111 11.51 -11.01 -6.19
C VAL A 111 12.71 -11.23 -5.26
N LYS A 112 13.32 -12.41 -5.36
CA LYS A 112 14.41 -12.86 -4.48
C LYS A 112 15.57 -11.86 -4.37
N SER A 113 16.03 -11.28 -5.49
CA SER A 113 17.15 -10.33 -5.51
C SER A 113 16.88 -9.08 -4.64
N LEU A 114 15.64 -8.57 -4.67
CA LEU A 114 15.27 -7.42 -3.85
C LEU A 114 15.20 -7.79 -2.35
N ARG A 115 14.68 -8.97 -2.03
CA ARG A 115 14.60 -9.44 -0.62
C ARG A 115 15.97 -9.72 -0.01
N GLU A 116 16.96 -10.08 -0.81
CA GLU A 116 18.33 -10.39 -0.38
C GLU A 116 19.24 -9.16 -0.35
N ASN A 117 18.81 -8.01 -0.88
CA ASN A 117 19.60 -6.79 -0.81
C ASN A 117 19.54 -6.16 0.60
N PRO A 118 20.65 -6.12 1.36
CA PRO A 118 20.63 -5.69 2.74
C PRO A 118 20.38 -4.19 2.94
N TYR A 119 20.36 -3.39 1.88
CA TYR A 119 20.10 -1.96 1.93
C TYR A 119 18.69 -1.58 1.45
N LEU A 120 17.85 -2.58 1.10
CA LEU A 120 16.45 -2.36 0.75
C LEU A 120 15.54 -2.75 1.91
N PHE A 121 14.59 -1.88 2.19
CA PHE A 121 13.51 -2.05 3.16
C PHE A 121 12.19 -1.78 2.48
N PHE A 122 11.15 -2.49 2.88
CA PHE A 122 9.82 -2.37 2.26
C PHE A 122 8.78 -2.03 3.32
N ASN A 123 8.31 -0.79 3.32
CA ASN A 123 7.14 -0.40 4.08
C ASN A 123 5.98 -0.17 3.09
N THR A 124 5.03 -1.07 3.05
CA THR A 124 3.97 -1.10 2.03
C THR A 124 2.58 -1.17 2.63
N LEU A 125 1.56 -0.95 1.79
CA LEU A 125 0.15 -1.14 2.15
C LEU A 125 -0.31 -2.60 2.01
N ASN A 126 0.61 -3.54 1.81
CA ASN A 126 0.35 -4.97 1.83
C ASN A 126 -0.83 -5.41 0.94
N LEU A 127 -1.02 -4.81 -0.25
CA LEU A 127 -2.14 -5.12 -1.14
C LEU A 127 -2.15 -6.60 -1.55
N PHE A 128 -0.97 -7.18 -1.76
CA PHE A 128 -0.84 -8.61 -2.06
C PHE A 128 -1.43 -9.47 -0.93
N GLN A 129 -1.03 -9.22 0.33
CA GLN A 129 -1.51 -9.95 1.50
C GLN A 129 -3.00 -9.65 1.76
N SER A 130 -3.43 -8.41 1.56
CA SER A 130 -4.85 -8.03 1.64
C SER A 130 -5.70 -8.79 0.62
N SER A 131 -5.21 -8.92 -0.61
CA SER A 131 -5.92 -9.67 -1.67
C SER A 131 -6.01 -11.15 -1.34
N PHE A 132 -4.92 -11.77 -0.85
CA PHE A 132 -4.93 -13.17 -0.40
C PHE A 132 -5.93 -13.38 0.75
N ALA A 133 -5.86 -12.54 1.79
CA ALA A 133 -6.76 -12.61 2.93
C ALA A 133 -8.22 -12.38 2.52
N SER A 134 -8.45 -11.52 1.54
CA SER A 134 -9.79 -11.27 0.98
C SER A 134 -10.37 -12.52 0.32
N GLY A 135 -9.55 -13.28 -0.43
CA GLY A 135 -9.96 -14.55 -1.04
C GLY A 135 -10.28 -15.62 0.02
N ALA A 136 -9.42 -15.76 1.02
CA ALA A 136 -9.62 -16.69 2.12
C ALA A 136 -10.88 -16.36 2.94
N TYR A 137 -11.06 -15.09 3.30
CA TYR A 137 -12.22 -14.59 4.02
C TYR A 137 -13.51 -14.81 3.22
N ALA A 138 -13.56 -14.36 1.96
CA ALA A 138 -14.77 -14.47 1.14
C ALA A 138 -15.22 -15.93 0.99
N THR A 139 -14.26 -16.84 0.76
CA THR A 139 -14.53 -18.27 0.58
C THR A 139 -15.04 -18.95 1.84
N THR A 140 -14.56 -18.52 3.02
CA THR A 140 -15.02 -19.07 4.30
C THR A 140 -16.35 -18.50 4.75
N GLN A 141 -16.60 -17.22 4.45
CA GLN A 141 -17.76 -16.49 4.92
C GLN A 141 -18.99 -16.63 4.03
N TYR A 142 -18.81 -16.65 2.70
CA TYR A 142 -19.92 -16.52 1.75
C TYR A 142 -20.17 -17.78 0.91
N GLY A 143 -19.15 -18.58 0.67
CA GLY A 143 -19.27 -19.80 -0.13
C GLY A 143 -18.05 -20.05 -1.00
N LYS A 144 -18.12 -21.01 -1.92
CA LYS A 144 -16.96 -21.55 -2.63
C LYS A 144 -16.77 -21.00 -4.05
N ARG A 145 -17.74 -20.21 -4.54
CA ARG A 145 -17.81 -19.77 -5.94
C ARG A 145 -17.54 -18.28 -6.03
N GLY A 146 -16.31 -17.91 -6.41
CA GLY A 146 -15.87 -16.54 -6.55
C GLY A 146 -15.99 -16.04 -7.99
N PHE A 147 -16.23 -14.73 -8.15
CA PHE A 147 -16.16 -14.01 -9.41
C PHE A 147 -15.25 -12.80 -9.26
N ILE A 148 -14.38 -12.52 -10.25
CA ILE A 148 -13.52 -11.35 -10.24
C ILE A 148 -13.92 -10.38 -11.33
N VAL A 149 -14.05 -9.11 -10.96
CA VAL A 149 -14.21 -7.98 -11.90
C VAL A 149 -12.96 -7.12 -11.83
N SER A 150 -12.28 -6.93 -12.96
CA SER A 150 -11.03 -6.17 -13.01
C SER A 150 -10.96 -5.31 -14.27
N SER A 151 -10.04 -4.36 -14.33
CA SER A 151 -9.65 -3.66 -15.54
C SER A 151 -8.34 -4.19 -16.12
N LEU A 152 -8.02 -3.86 -17.37
CA LEU A 152 -6.74 -4.19 -17.97
C LEU A 152 -5.56 -3.61 -17.16
N TYR A 153 -5.75 -2.43 -16.58
CA TYR A 153 -4.74 -1.81 -15.71
C TYR A 153 -4.59 -2.57 -14.39
N ASP A 154 -5.70 -2.77 -13.68
CA ASP A 154 -5.69 -3.34 -12.33
C ASP A 154 -5.24 -4.82 -12.34
N CYS A 155 -5.55 -5.58 -13.40
CA CYS A 155 -5.14 -6.99 -13.53
C CYS A 155 -3.65 -7.18 -13.81
N GLY A 156 -2.91 -6.11 -14.10
CA GLY A 156 -1.47 -6.16 -14.39
C GLY A 156 -0.56 -6.33 -13.17
N TYR A 157 -1.12 -6.44 -11.97
CA TYR A 157 -0.43 -6.65 -10.70
C TYR A 157 -0.76 -8.02 -10.10
N ASP A 158 -0.09 -8.40 -9.01
CA ASP A 158 -0.23 -9.75 -8.44
C ASP A 158 -1.54 -9.98 -7.65
N SER A 159 -2.46 -8.99 -7.58
CA SER A 159 -3.67 -9.05 -6.75
C SER A 159 -4.65 -10.15 -7.15
N ILE A 160 -4.84 -10.42 -8.45
CA ILE A 160 -5.70 -11.52 -8.92
C ILE A 160 -5.11 -12.87 -8.49
N PHE A 161 -3.80 -13.04 -8.68
CA PHE A 161 -3.10 -14.25 -8.25
C PHE A 161 -3.24 -14.45 -6.74
N ALA A 162 -2.94 -13.43 -5.94
CA ALA A 162 -3.04 -13.50 -4.49
C ALA A 162 -4.45 -13.86 -4.01
N PHE A 163 -5.48 -13.20 -4.55
CA PHE A 163 -6.87 -13.48 -4.23
C PHE A 163 -7.25 -14.92 -4.58
N THR A 164 -6.91 -15.37 -5.80
CA THR A 164 -7.21 -16.73 -6.26
C THR A 164 -6.55 -17.79 -5.36
N ARG A 165 -5.29 -17.58 -4.95
CA ARG A 165 -4.62 -18.48 -4.00
C ARG A 165 -5.32 -18.51 -2.64
N GLY A 166 -5.81 -17.36 -2.14
CA GLY A 166 -6.61 -17.30 -0.92
C GLY A 166 -7.92 -18.12 -1.03
N VAL A 167 -8.58 -18.05 -2.18
CA VAL A 167 -9.78 -18.83 -2.50
C VAL A 167 -9.46 -20.33 -2.54
N GLU A 168 -8.46 -20.74 -3.31
CA GLU A 168 -8.06 -22.14 -3.51
C GLU A 168 -7.62 -22.80 -2.19
N ASN A 169 -6.83 -22.11 -1.36
CA ASN A 169 -6.38 -22.62 -0.07
C ASN A 169 -7.54 -22.90 0.91
N ASN A 170 -8.72 -22.35 0.63
CA ASN A 170 -9.95 -22.58 1.39
C ASN A 170 -10.98 -23.47 0.64
N ASN A 171 -10.51 -24.26 -0.32
CA ASN A 171 -11.33 -25.19 -1.12
C ASN A 171 -12.45 -24.48 -1.91
N GLY A 172 -12.21 -23.27 -2.38
CA GLY A 172 -13.06 -22.53 -3.30
C GLY A 172 -12.49 -22.51 -4.72
N ALA A 173 -13.20 -21.88 -5.63
CA ALA A 173 -12.76 -21.64 -7.00
C ALA A 173 -13.21 -20.25 -7.48
N VAL A 174 -12.37 -19.59 -8.26
CA VAL A 174 -12.76 -18.43 -9.05
C VAL A 174 -13.33 -18.95 -10.37
N GLU A 175 -14.64 -18.84 -10.54
CA GLU A 175 -15.33 -19.40 -11.71
C GLU A 175 -15.10 -18.54 -12.96
N GLU A 176 -15.02 -17.24 -12.79
CA GLU A 176 -14.78 -16.31 -13.88
C GLU A 176 -13.98 -15.08 -13.41
N THR A 177 -13.07 -14.62 -14.27
CA THR A 177 -12.40 -13.34 -14.16
C THR A 177 -12.79 -12.50 -15.38
N LEU A 178 -13.57 -11.44 -15.16
CA LEU A 178 -13.97 -10.51 -16.21
C LEU A 178 -13.07 -9.29 -16.17
N VAL A 179 -12.31 -9.08 -17.25
CA VAL A 179 -11.40 -7.95 -17.40
C VAL A 179 -11.98 -6.92 -18.39
N MET A 180 -12.14 -5.69 -17.96
CA MET A 180 -12.51 -4.56 -18.80
C MET A 180 -11.41 -4.25 -19.82
N LYS A 181 -11.79 -4.14 -21.08
CA LYS A 181 -10.88 -3.68 -22.14
C LYS A 181 -10.76 -2.15 -22.11
N MET A 182 -9.70 -1.65 -22.74
CA MET A 182 -9.57 -0.19 -22.89
C MET A 182 -10.78 0.39 -23.63
N ASN A 183 -11.32 1.50 -23.10
CA ASN A 183 -12.46 2.23 -23.70
C ASN A 183 -13.76 1.42 -23.84
N GLU A 184 -14.01 0.43 -23.00
CA GLU A 184 -15.24 -0.35 -22.98
C GLU A 184 -16.34 0.43 -22.22
N ALA A 185 -17.17 1.17 -22.95
CA ALA A 185 -18.16 2.10 -22.38
C ALA A 185 -19.23 1.42 -21.51
N ASP A 186 -19.69 0.21 -21.91
CA ASP A 186 -20.79 -0.49 -21.22
C ASP A 186 -20.29 -1.58 -20.26
N PHE A 187 -19.07 -1.43 -19.75
CA PHE A 187 -18.44 -2.47 -18.95
C PHE A 187 -19.24 -2.85 -17.69
N SER A 188 -19.73 -1.85 -16.93
CA SER A 188 -20.47 -2.10 -15.68
C SER A 188 -21.74 -2.89 -15.92
N ALA A 189 -22.52 -2.55 -16.94
CA ALA A 189 -23.73 -3.28 -17.31
C ALA A 189 -23.43 -4.71 -17.77
N LYS A 190 -22.38 -4.90 -18.55
CA LYS A 190 -21.89 -6.22 -18.99
C LYS A 190 -21.45 -7.07 -17.80
N ALA A 191 -20.68 -6.49 -16.88
CA ALA A 191 -20.20 -7.18 -15.68
C ALA A 191 -21.38 -7.63 -14.81
N ILE A 192 -22.35 -6.77 -14.55
CA ILE A 192 -23.57 -7.12 -13.81
C ILE A 192 -24.34 -8.26 -14.49
N SER A 193 -24.50 -8.22 -15.81
CA SER A 193 -25.15 -9.31 -16.57
C SER A 193 -24.39 -10.64 -16.45
N ARG A 194 -23.06 -10.62 -16.51
CA ARG A 194 -22.21 -11.83 -16.36
C ARG A 194 -22.27 -12.39 -14.95
N ILE A 195 -22.18 -11.53 -13.93
CA ILE A 195 -22.32 -11.93 -12.52
C ILE A 195 -23.68 -12.58 -12.28
N LYS A 196 -24.77 -11.97 -12.81
CA LYS A 196 -26.12 -12.55 -12.72
C LYS A 196 -26.17 -13.94 -13.33
N ALA A 197 -25.60 -14.12 -14.51
CA ALA A 197 -25.61 -15.42 -15.23
C ALA A 197 -24.78 -16.48 -14.50
N SER A 198 -23.63 -16.13 -13.93
CA SER A 198 -22.76 -17.01 -13.15
C SER A 198 -23.34 -17.33 -11.76
N ASN A 199 -24.07 -16.39 -11.15
CA ASN A 199 -24.65 -16.49 -9.80
C ASN A 199 -23.62 -16.97 -8.76
N PRO A 200 -22.50 -16.23 -8.59
CA PRO A 200 -21.45 -16.57 -7.64
C PRO A 200 -21.89 -16.32 -6.19
N ASP A 201 -21.13 -16.86 -5.23
CA ASP A 201 -21.37 -16.62 -3.82
C ASP A 201 -20.86 -15.23 -3.36
N TYR A 202 -19.87 -14.67 -4.08
CA TYR A 202 -19.31 -13.33 -3.86
C TYR A 202 -18.56 -12.82 -5.10
N VAL A 203 -18.35 -11.52 -5.15
CA VAL A 203 -17.60 -10.84 -6.21
C VAL A 203 -16.41 -10.08 -5.62
N TYR A 204 -15.21 -10.29 -6.16
CA TYR A 204 -14.03 -9.47 -5.87
C TYR A 204 -13.90 -8.36 -6.91
N VAL A 205 -13.89 -7.11 -6.43
CA VAL A 205 -13.81 -5.92 -7.27
C VAL A 205 -12.39 -5.36 -7.22
N LEU A 206 -11.63 -5.58 -8.28
CA LEU A 206 -10.29 -5.06 -8.51
C LEU A 206 -10.35 -4.02 -9.63
N LEU A 207 -10.93 -2.89 -9.31
CA LEU A 207 -11.11 -1.72 -10.17
C LEU A 207 -10.61 -0.48 -9.44
N SER A 208 -10.18 0.54 -10.19
CA SER A 208 -9.72 1.81 -9.66
C SER A 208 -10.38 3.02 -10.33
N GLY A 209 -10.28 4.19 -9.70
CA GLY A 209 -10.74 5.46 -10.24
C GLY A 209 -12.24 5.53 -10.54
N GLU A 210 -12.59 6.22 -11.62
CA GLU A 210 -13.99 6.43 -12.01
C GLU A 210 -14.71 5.14 -12.42
N THR A 211 -13.99 4.22 -13.07
CA THR A 211 -14.54 2.91 -13.45
C THR A 211 -15.04 2.11 -12.25
N ALA A 212 -14.28 2.13 -11.16
CA ALA A 212 -14.68 1.47 -9.92
C ALA A 212 -15.96 2.09 -9.33
N ARG A 213 -16.02 3.42 -9.31
CA ARG A 213 -17.20 4.15 -8.79
C ARG A 213 -18.44 3.89 -9.63
N ASP A 214 -18.30 3.96 -10.96
CA ASP A 214 -19.41 3.67 -11.88
C ASP A 214 -19.94 2.23 -11.69
N PHE A 215 -19.04 1.25 -11.63
CA PHE A 215 -19.43 -0.13 -11.38
C PHE A 215 -20.19 -0.29 -10.06
N ILE A 216 -19.68 0.26 -8.95
CA ILE A 216 -20.31 0.14 -7.63
C ILE A 216 -21.69 0.78 -7.63
N VAL A 217 -21.86 1.98 -8.21
CA VAL A 217 -23.15 2.67 -8.27
C VAL A 217 -24.17 1.86 -9.08
N GLN A 218 -23.78 1.35 -10.25
CA GLN A 218 -24.68 0.52 -11.07
C GLN A 218 -25.01 -0.80 -10.38
N TYR A 219 -24.02 -1.43 -9.72
CA TYR A 219 -24.20 -2.67 -8.99
C TYR A 219 -25.21 -2.51 -7.84
N GLN A 220 -25.07 -1.48 -7.01
CA GLN A 220 -25.97 -1.21 -5.89
C GLN A 220 -27.42 -0.88 -6.34
N ASN A 221 -27.61 -0.42 -7.57
CA ASN A 221 -28.92 -0.19 -8.16
C ASN A 221 -29.46 -1.42 -8.92
N SER A 222 -28.71 -2.51 -8.99
CA SER A 222 -29.10 -3.72 -9.74
C SER A 222 -29.84 -4.74 -8.88
N GLU A 223 -30.43 -5.73 -9.54
CA GLU A 223 -31.11 -6.85 -8.88
C GLU A 223 -30.18 -7.81 -8.14
N ILE A 224 -28.86 -7.79 -8.46
CA ILE A 224 -27.84 -8.65 -7.85
C ILE A 224 -27.12 -7.98 -6.66
N LYS A 225 -27.54 -6.83 -6.20
CA LYS A 225 -26.91 -6.04 -5.12
C LYS A 225 -26.72 -6.78 -3.80
N ASN A 226 -27.41 -7.91 -3.61
CA ASN A 226 -27.31 -8.73 -2.42
C ASN A 226 -26.15 -9.76 -2.48
N ILE A 227 -25.49 -9.95 -3.63
CA ILE A 227 -24.27 -10.75 -3.69
C ILE A 227 -23.15 -9.93 -3.04
N PRO A 228 -22.41 -10.46 -2.05
CA PRO A 228 -21.38 -9.71 -1.35
C PRO A 228 -20.29 -9.19 -2.29
N LEU A 229 -19.92 -7.90 -2.13
CA LEU A 229 -18.78 -7.30 -2.80
C LEU A 229 -17.59 -7.21 -1.86
N ILE A 230 -16.50 -7.85 -2.22
CA ILE A 230 -15.19 -7.70 -1.58
C ILE A 230 -14.35 -6.77 -2.47
N THR A 231 -13.74 -5.75 -1.88
CA THR A 231 -13.01 -4.73 -2.64
C THR A 231 -11.56 -4.61 -2.20
N THR A 232 -10.74 -3.91 -2.99
CA THR A 232 -9.43 -3.47 -2.52
C THR A 232 -9.58 -2.42 -1.42
N PRO A 233 -8.56 -2.24 -0.55
CA PRO A 233 -8.56 -1.19 0.48
C PRO A 233 -8.82 0.22 -0.07
N PHE A 234 -8.35 0.48 -1.28
CA PHE A 234 -8.44 1.79 -1.92
C PHE A 234 -9.88 2.19 -2.27
N LEU A 235 -10.78 1.22 -2.54
CA LEU A 235 -12.19 1.52 -2.83
C LEU A 235 -13.00 1.94 -1.61
N ILE A 236 -12.52 1.62 -0.42
CA ILE A 236 -13.12 2.04 0.83
C ILE A 236 -12.28 3.10 1.56
N ASP A 237 -11.25 3.65 0.92
CA ASP A 237 -10.43 4.72 1.47
C ASP A 237 -11.20 6.06 1.53
N THR A 238 -10.72 7.00 2.29
CA THR A 238 -11.37 8.27 2.66
C THR A 238 -11.99 9.00 1.46
N HIS A 239 -11.26 9.15 0.36
CA HIS A 239 -11.76 9.83 -0.84
C HIS A 239 -12.95 9.10 -1.48
N ASN A 240 -12.85 7.78 -1.65
CA ASN A 240 -13.92 6.98 -2.26
C ASN A 240 -15.14 6.86 -1.35
N ARG A 241 -14.96 6.79 -0.02
CA ARG A 241 -16.08 6.85 0.95
C ARG A 241 -16.91 8.10 0.73
N THR A 242 -16.26 9.25 0.64
CA THR A 242 -16.95 10.54 0.43
C THR A 242 -17.67 10.59 -0.90
N THR A 243 -17.04 10.12 -1.97
CA THR A 243 -17.59 10.17 -3.34
C THR A 243 -18.74 9.17 -3.54
N LEU A 244 -18.62 7.95 -3.01
CA LEU A 244 -19.64 6.90 -3.10
C LEU A 244 -20.84 7.16 -2.18
N GLY A 245 -20.60 7.80 -1.00
CA GLY A 245 -21.64 8.01 -0.01
C GLY A 245 -22.37 6.71 0.34
N HIS A 246 -23.70 6.71 0.31
CA HIS A 246 -24.50 5.53 0.65
C HIS A 246 -24.29 4.32 -0.29
N PHE A 247 -23.74 4.50 -1.50
CA PHE A 247 -23.39 3.38 -2.38
C PHE A 247 -22.20 2.54 -1.87
N ALA A 248 -21.42 3.07 -0.92
CA ALA A 248 -20.39 2.29 -0.27
C ALA A 248 -20.93 1.32 0.81
N GLU A 249 -22.22 1.39 1.16
CA GLU A 249 -22.81 0.50 2.16
C GLU A 249 -22.66 -0.98 1.77
N ASN A 250 -22.31 -1.81 2.77
CA ASN A 250 -22.01 -3.24 2.62
C ASN A 250 -20.79 -3.59 1.75
N LEU A 251 -20.00 -2.66 1.28
CA LEU A 251 -18.69 -2.99 0.73
C LEU A 251 -17.81 -3.55 1.85
N GLU A 252 -17.08 -4.61 1.56
CA GLU A 252 -16.12 -5.21 2.48
C GLU A 252 -14.72 -5.19 1.88
N SER A 253 -13.72 -5.04 2.74
CA SER A 253 -12.31 -5.11 2.34
C SER A 253 -11.46 -5.65 3.48
N ILE A 254 -10.35 -6.25 3.12
CA ILE A 254 -9.25 -6.51 4.05
C ILE A 254 -8.20 -5.42 3.81
N SER A 255 -7.93 -4.61 4.83
CA SER A 255 -7.09 -3.41 4.72
C SER A 255 -5.98 -3.41 5.77
N PRO A 256 -4.79 -2.86 5.45
CA PRO A 256 -3.72 -2.71 6.42
C PRO A 256 -3.98 -1.58 7.43
N TRP A 257 -4.92 -0.68 7.15
CA TRP A 257 -5.23 0.46 7.99
C TRP A 257 -6.65 0.98 7.75
N ASP A 258 -7.23 1.56 8.81
CA ASP A 258 -8.41 2.40 8.76
C ASP A 258 -8.34 3.46 9.87
N ARG A 259 -9.00 4.61 9.67
CA ARG A 259 -9.06 5.68 10.67
C ARG A 259 -9.59 5.24 12.04
N ASN A 260 -10.41 4.18 12.07
CA ASN A 260 -11.04 3.65 13.27
C ASN A 260 -10.22 2.50 13.91
N VAL A 261 -8.99 2.21 13.46
CA VAL A 261 -8.10 1.26 14.15
C VAL A 261 -7.84 1.76 15.57
N GLU A 262 -8.16 0.91 16.57
CA GLU A 262 -8.24 1.26 18.00
C GLU A 262 -6.87 1.30 18.70
N THR A 263 -5.81 1.78 18.02
CA THR A 263 -4.53 2.05 18.67
C THR A 263 -4.46 3.50 19.15
N ARG A 264 -3.70 3.76 20.22
CA ARG A 264 -3.43 5.12 20.68
C ARG A 264 -2.71 5.93 19.62
N GLU A 265 -1.75 5.30 18.96
CA GLU A 265 -0.92 5.89 17.91
C GLU A 265 -1.77 6.33 16.73
N ASN A 266 -2.81 5.57 16.36
CA ASN A 266 -3.72 5.94 15.28
C ASN A 266 -4.61 7.12 15.66
N LYS A 267 -5.15 7.14 16.88
CA LYS A 267 -5.96 8.27 17.38
C LYS A 267 -5.15 9.57 17.41
N ASP A 268 -3.90 9.51 17.89
CA ASP A 268 -2.98 10.64 17.94
C ASP A 268 -2.59 11.11 16.53
N PHE A 269 -2.32 10.18 15.61
CA PHE A 269 -2.04 10.48 14.19
C PHE A 269 -3.21 11.19 13.51
N TYR A 270 -4.41 10.58 13.58
CA TYR A 270 -5.61 11.10 12.95
C TYR A 270 -5.89 12.54 13.40
N LYS A 271 -5.87 12.78 14.71
CA LYS A 271 -6.06 14.11 15.29
C LYS A 271 -5.02 15.10 14.78
N LYS A 272 -3.73 14.75 14.87
CA LYS A 272 -2.62 15.63 14.45
C LYS A 272 -2.66 15.93 12.95
N TYR A 273 -2.99 14.93 12.13
CA TYR A 273 -3.10 15.11 10.68
C TYR A 273 -4.24 16.08 10.32
N LEU A 274 -5.43 15.86 10.91
CA LEU A 274 -6.59 16.73 10.71
C LEU A 274 -6.33 18.17 11.15
N GLU A 275 -5.71 18.36 12.31
CA GLU A 275 -5.34 19.69 12.81
C GLU A 275 -4.35 20.42 11.89
N THR A 276 -3.40 19.68 11.31
CA THR A 276 -2.32 20.25 10.48
C THR A 276 -2.76 20.51 9.04
N HIS A 277 -3.49 19.58 8.43
CA HIS A 277 -3.79 19.59 6.99
C HIS A 277 -5.24 19.94 6.66
N ARG A 278 -6.13 20.02 7.66
CA ARG A 278 -7.57 20.33 7.49
C ARG A 278 -8.31 19.34 6.57
N SER A 279 -7.79 18.14 6.45
CA SER A 279 -8.36 17.03 5.69
C SER A 279 -8.14 15.72 6.46
N GLU A 280 -9.00 14.74 6.23
CA GLU A 280 -8.82 13.40 6.79
C GLU A 280 -7.63 12.71 6.11
N PRO A 281 -6.84 11.91 6.85
CA PRO A 281 -5.80 11.07 6.27
C PRO A 281 -6.40 9.94 5.42
N ASP A 282 -5.68 9.57 4.38
CA ASP A 282 -5.93 8.40 3.55
C ASP A 282 -4.86 7.32 3.79
N LEU A 283 -4.94 6.20 3.06
CA LEU A 283 -3.99 5.08 3.17
C LEU A 283 -2.54 5.51 2.92
N PHE A 284 -2.30 6.42 1.96
CA PHE A 284 -0.94 6.90 1.69
C PHE A 284 -0.45 7.92 2.74
N ALA A 285 -1.34 8.69 3.35
CA ALA A 285 -1.00 9.51 4.51
C ALA A 285 -0.56 8.63 5.70
N ALA A 286 -1.28 7.54 5.93
CA ALA A 286 -0.94 6.55 6.96
C ALA A 286 0.42 5.88 6.68
N LEU A 287 0.65 5.42 5.45
CA LEU A 287 1.92 4.83 5.02
C LEU A 287 3.08 5.83 5.20
N GLY A 288 2.89 7.07 4.78
CA GLY A 288 3.89 8.13 4.93
C GLY A 288 4.23 8.40 6.39
N TYR A 289 3.21 8.52 7.25
CA TYR A 289 3.41 8.76 8.68
C TYR A 289 4.19 7.62 9.34
N GLU A 290 3.81 6.38 9.06
CA GLU A 290 4.49 5.22 9.60
C GLU A 290 5.93 5.10 9.11
N THR A 291 6.18 5.35 7.80
CA THR A 291 7.54 5.43 7.24
C THR A 291 8.38 6.50 7.97
N GLY A 292 7.79 7.65 8.22
CA GLY A 292 8.46 8.72 8.98
C GLY A 292 8.80 8.30 10.40
N LYS A 293 7.89 7.61 11.09
CA LYS A 293 8.12 7.07 12.45
C LYS A 293 9.20 5.99 12.46
N MET A 294 9.18 5.08 11.48
CA MET A 294 10.20 4.05 11.29
C MET A 294 11.59 4.68 11.15
N ILE A 295 11.72 5.67 10.27
CA ILE A 295 12.99 6.38 10.05
C ILE A 295 13.42 7.15 11.29
N TYR A 296 12.51 7.88 11.94
CA TYR A 296 12.82 8.59 13.18
C TYR A 296 13.37 7.67 14.24
N GLN A 297 12.75 6.50 14.42
CA GLN A 297 13.22 5.50 15.39
C GLN A 297 14.58 4.91 15.00
N ALA A 298 14.78 4.58 13.72
CA ALA A 298 16.08 4.08 13.24
C ALA A 298 17.19 5.10 13.48
N LEU A 299 16.95 6.38 13.20
CA LEU A 299 17.90 7.45 13.46
C LEU A 299 18.16 7.65 14.96
N ALA A 300 17.16 7.47 15.82
CA ALA A 300 17.33 7.50 17.27
C ALA A 300 18.21 6.33 17.77
N LEU A 301 18.00 5.12 17.21
CA LEU A 301 18.81 3.93 17.50
C LEU A 301 20.25 4.05 16.99
N ALA A 302 20.48 4.79 15.89
CA ALA A 302 21.82 5.03 15.33
C ALA A 302 22.74 5.86 16.25
N ASP A 303 22.18 6.45 17.29
CA ASP A 303 22.86 7.09 18.43
C ASP A 303 23.97 8.08 18.07
N GLY A 304 23.76 8.89 17.04
CA GLY A 304 24.71 9.90 16.58
C GLY A 304 25.73 9.40 15.54
N ASN A 305 25.73 8.12 15.22
CA ASN A 305 26.48 7.56 14.09
C ASN A 305 25.56 7.36 12.88
N TYR A 306 25.45 8.37 12.05
CA TYR A 306 24.55 8.39 10.88
C TYR A 306 25.26 7.99 9.58
N THR A 307 26.16 7.01 9.62
CA THR A 307 26.63 6.33 8.40
C THR A 307 25.52 5.43 7.85
N GLY A 308 25.46 5.28 6.53
CA GLY A 308 24.41 4.45 5.92
C GLY A 308 24.42 3.01 6.42
N ALA A 309 25.59 2.42 6.67
CA ALA A 309 25.72 1.09 7.26
C ALA A 309 25.12 1.01 8.68
N ASN A 310 25.28 2.05 9.49
CA ASN A 310 24.71 2.07 10.84
C ASN A 310 23.20 2.37 10.82
N ILE A 311 22.74 3.26 9.94
CA ILE A 311 21.31 3.50 9.73
C ILE A 311 20.64 2.21 9.26
N ARG A 312 21.25 1.48 8.31
CA ARG A 312 20.77 0.18 7.83
C ARG A 312 20.61 -0.81 9.01
N LYS A 313 21.64 -0.95 9.84
CA LYS A 313 21.59 -1.83 11.01
C LYS A 313 20.49 -1.40 12.00
N SER A 314 20.30 -0.10 12.17
CA SER A 314 19.24 0.43 13.03
C SER A 314 17.84 0.14 12.47
N LEU A 315 17.66 0.21 11.14
CA LEU A 315 16.41 -0.15 10.48
C LEU A 315 16.02 -1.61 10.69
N ASP A 316 16.99 -2.55 10.67
CA ASP A 316 16.74 -3.98 10.98
C ASP A 316 16.21 -4.20 12.41
N SER A 317 16.44 -3.25 13.30
CA SER A 317 16.07 -3.35 14.72
C SER A 317 14.83 -2.53 15.08
N VAL A 318 14.16 -1.95 14.11
CA VAL A 318 12.93 -1.16 14.36
C VAL A 318 11.79 -2.10 14.72
N ALA A 319 11.26 -1.92 15.92
CA ALA A 319 10.01 -2.53 16.38
C ALA A 319 9.23 -1.47 17.15
N MET A 320 7.95 -1.29 16.85
CA MET A 320 7.13 -0.26 17.50
C MET A 320 5.65 -0.60 17.49
N ASN A 321 4.89 0.01 18.38
CA ASN A 321 3.46 0.14 18.19
C ASN A 321 3.21 1.26 17.17
N SER A 322 2.50 0.94 16.11
CA SER A 322 2.23 1.86 15.03
C SER A 322 0.74 2.19 14.92
N ILE A 323 0.43 3.07 13.98
CA ILE A 323 -0.95 3.39 13.63
C ILE A 323 -1.73 2.20 13.06
N ARG A 324 -0.99 1.19 12.57
CA ARG A 324 -1.52 -0.07 12.06
C ARG A 324 -1.46 -1.22 13.07
N GLY A 325 -1.10 -0.97 14.32
CA GLY A 325 -0.89 -1.97 15.34
C GLY A 325 0.58 -2.32 15.56
N GLU A 326 0.89 -3.58 15.84
CA GLU A 326 2.27 -4.04 16.01
C GLU A 326 3.03 -3.94 14.69
N PHE A 327 4.24 -3.36 14.74
CA PHE A 327 5.07 -3.11 13.58
C PHE A 327 6.47 -3.66 13.82
N ASN A 328 6.92 -4.52 12.94
CA ASN A 328 8.25 -5.09 12.95
C ASN A 328 8.86 -5.06 11.54
N VAL A 329 10.19 -4.98 11.47
CA VAL A 329 10.93 -5.20 10.23
C VAL A 329 11.51 -6.61 10.27
N ASP A 330 11.21 -7.41 9.25
CA ASP A 330 11.85 -8.71 9.08
C ASP A 330 13.32 -8.49 8.63
N PRO A 331 14.31 -8.84 9.47
CA PRO A 331 15.72 -8.58 9.16
C PRO A 331 16.26 -9.41 8.00
N LYS A 332 15.56 -10.47 7.58
CA LYS A 332 15.96 -11.32 6.45
C LYS A 332 15.53 -10.73 5.11
N THR A 333 14.41 -10.03 5.09
CA THR A 333 13.80 -9.54 3.84
C THR A 333 13.71 -8.03 3.77
N GLY A 334 13.93 -7.31 4.88
CA GLY A 334 13.68 -5.87 4.99
C GLY A 334 12.20 -5.49 4.91
N TRP A 335 11.29 -6.47 4.94
CA TRP A 335 9.85 -6.23 4.81
C TRP A 335 9.22 -5.87 6.14
N THR A 336 8.31 -4.90 6.15
CA THR A 336 7.54 -4.57 7.34
C THR A 336 6.33 -5.48 7.51
N GLN A 337 6.11 -5.92 8.74
CA GLN A 337 4.99 -6.77 9.14
C GLN A 337 4.03 -5.94 9.98
N THR A 338 2.77 -5.93 9.61
CA THR A 338 1.68 -5.22 10.30
C THR A 338 0.40 -6.05 10.25
N PRO A 339 -0.53 -5.89 11.20
CA PRO A 339 -1.84 -6.53 11.14
C PRO A 339 -2.65 -6.12 9.90
N LEU A 340 -3.65 -6.94 9.58
CA LEU A 340 -4.71 -6.63 8.62
C LEU A 340 -6.05 -6.57 9.32
N TYR A 341 -6.96 -5.77 8.80
CA TYR A 341 -8.28 -5.51 9.35
C TYR A 341 -9.35 -5.81 8.32
N ARG A 342 -10.35 -6.58 8.71
CA ARG A 342 -11.60 -6.64 7.95
C ARG A 342 -12.40 -5.37 8.22
N ILE A 343 -12.84 -4.73 7.18
CA ILE A 343 -13.65 -3.53 7.24
C ILE A 343 -14.94 -3.79 6.46
N LYS A 344 -16.08 -3.58 7.11
CA LYS A 344 -17.39 -3.56 6.47
C LYS A 344 -17.97 -2.15 6.54
N MET A 345 -18.31 -1.59 5.40
CA MET A 345 -18.86 -0.25 5.33
C MET A 345 -20.33 -0.22 5.76
N LYS A 346 -20.67 0.72 6.65
CA LYS A 346 -22.03 0.97 7.13
C LYS A 346 -22.40 2.42 6.89
N TYR A 347 -23.58 2.65 6.33
CA TYR A 347 -24.11 3.99 6.15
C TYR A 347 -24.89 4.43 7.40
N ASN A 348 -24.48 5.54 8.00
CA ASN A 348 -25.16 6.14 9.13
C ASN A 348 -26.15 7.20 8.62
N THR A 349 -27.43 6.89 8.71
CA THR A 349 -28.52 7.77 8.24
C THR A 349 -28.70 9.03 9.06
N LEU A 350 -28.23 9.04 10.33
CA LEU A 350 -28.41 10.18 11.22
C LEU A 350 -27.52 11.38 10.83
N ASN A 351 -26.29 11.11 10.42
CA ASN A 351 -25.34 12.13 10.03
C ASN A 351 -24.95 12.08 8.53
N SER A 352 -25.61 11.21 7.77
CA SER A 352 -25.34 10.98 6.33
C SER A 352 -23.85 10.64 6.03
N SER A 353 -23.20 9.94 6.95
CA SER A 353 -21.80 9.50 6.79
C SER A 353 -21.69 8.01 6.52
N ILE A 354 -20.57 7.62 5.93
CA ILE A 354 -20.20 6.21 5.74
C ILE A 354 -19.01 5.88 6.65
N GLU A 355 -19.13 4.82 7.43
CA GLU A 355 -18.14 4.43 8.42
C GLU A 355 -17.77 2.95 8.27
N GLY A 356 -16.53 2.62 8.61
CA GLY A 356 -16.04 1.25 8.64
C GLY A 356 -16.31 0.59 10.00
N ASP A 357 -17.00 -0.55 10.00
CA ASP A 357 -17.04 -1.49 11.11
C ASP A 357 -15.82 -2.41 10.99
N ILE A 358 -14.94 -2.38 11.99
CA ILE A 358 -13.61 -2.95 11.92
C ILE A 358 -13.46 -4.15 12.84
N SER A 359 -12.80 -5.18 12.33
CA SER A 359 -12.30 -6.30 13.14
C SER A 359 -10.89 -6.69 12.68
N GLU A 360 -9.98 -6.87 13.62
CA GLU A 360 -8.63 -7.36 13.34
C GLU A 360 -8.69 -8.80 12.86
N ILE A 361 -7.86 -9.16 11.89
CA ILE A 361 -7.64 -10.53 11.46
C ILE A 361 -6.48 -11.08 12.28
N HIS A 362 -6.80 -11.91 13.27
CA HIS A 362 -5.82 -12.47 14.20
C HIS A 362 -5.03 -13.65 13.62
N GLU A 363 -5.51 -14.29 12.58
CA GLU A 363 -4.73 -15.29 11.88
C GLU A 363 -3.75 -14.59 10.94
N PRO A 364 -2.43 -14.75 11.18
CA PRO A 364 -1.46 -14.16 10.27
C PRO A 364 -1.69 -14.77 8.89
N VAL A 365 -1.98 -13.91 7.93
CA VAL A 365 -2.03 -14.29 6.53
C VAL A 365 -0.59 -14.46 6.05
N TYR A 366 0.11 -15.44 6.65
CA TYR A 366 1.40 -15.90 6.14
C TYR A 366 1.10 -16.74 4.91
N VAL A 367 1.24 -16.10 3.79
CA VAL A 367 1.44 -16.87 2.59
C VAL A 367 2.83 -17.46 2.71
N ALA A 368 2.94 -18.78 2.80
CA ALA A 368 4.23 -19.44 2.95
C ALA A 368 5.14 -19.01 1.78
N HIS A 369 6.38 -18.65 2.08
CA HIS A 369 7.37 -18.28 1.04
C HIS A 369 7.46 -19.27 -0.11
N GLU A 370 7.16 -20.53 0.16
CA GLU A 370 7.19 -21.63 -0.80
C GLU A 370 6.11 -21.48 -1.90
N ASP A 371 4.95 -20.90 -1.58
CA ASP A 371 3.89 -20.65 -2.56
C ASP A 371 4.25 -19.55 -3.57
N PHE A 372 5.28 -18.74 -3.30
CA PHE A 372 5.65 -17.60 -4.14
C PHE A 372 6.90 -17.79 -4.99
N THR A 373 7.60 -18.91 -4.88
CA THR A 373 8.69 -19.25 -5.81
C THR A 373 8.21 -19.29 -7.26
N VAL A 374 6.91 -19.55 -7.47
CA VAL A 374 6.27 -19.45 -8.79
C VAL A 374 6.32 -18.03 -9.33
N LEU A 375 6.12 -17.02 -8.46
CA LEU A 375 6.16 -15.61 -8.87
C LEU A 375 7.56 -15.11 -9.20
N ASP A 376 8.63 -15.65 -8.58
CA ASP A 376 10.00 -15.30 -8.90
C ASP A 376 10.37 -15.62 -10.38
N ASN A 377 9.64 -16.56 -11.00
CA ASN A 377 9.87 -17.01 -12.38
C ASN A 377 8.70 -16.64 -13.32
N SER A 378 7.67 -15.97 -12.85
CA SER A 378 6.52 -15.61 -13.69
C SER A 378 6.84 -14.41 -14.60
N LEU A 379 6.21 -14.39 -15.77
CA LEU A 379 6.21 -13.21 -16.62
C LEU A 379 5.35 -12.13 -15.94
N ARG A 380 5.94 -10.96 -15.74
CA ARG A 380 5.23 -9.77 -15.23
C ARG A 380 4.51 -9.06 -16.36
N SER A 381 3.50 -8.26 -16.02
CA SER A 381 2.69 -7.52 -16.99
C SER A 381 3.45 -6.45 -17.77
N GLY A 382 4.59 -6.00 -17.26
CA GLY A 382 5.35 -4.87 -17.81
C GLY A 382 4.87 -3.50 -17.31
N TRP A 383 3.92 -3.45 -16.34
CA TRP A 383 3.62 -2.22 -15.63
C TRP A 383 4.78 -1.87 -14.70
N PHE A 384 5.44 -0.74 -14.95
CA PHE A 384 6.54 -0.27 -14.12
C PHE A 384 6.10 0.68 -13.01
N ASN A 385 5.00 1.39 -13.23
CA ASN A 385 4.47 2.32 -12.25
C ASN A 385 3.98 1.58 -10.99
N PRO A 386 4.13 2.18 -9.80
CA PRO A 386 3.47 1.67 -8.61
C PRO A 386 1.94 1.70 -8.80
N TYR A 387 1.24 0.75 -8.19
CA TYR A 387 -0.22 0.69 -8.31
C TYR A 387 -0.88 2.02 -7.89
N LEU A 388 -1.78 2.52 -8.72
CA LEU A 388 -2.48 3.82 -8.66
C LEU A 388 -1.63 5.07 -9.01
N PHE A 389 -0.39 4.90 -9.49
CA PHE A 389 0.45 6.03 -9.90
C PHE A 389 0.71 5.99 -11.42
N VAL A 390 -0.31 6.30 -12.20
CA VAL A 390 -0.30 6.35 -13.65
C VAL A 390 -0.97 7.64 -14.17
#